data_be98eaf27b572709c889a5a07f5f71f4
#
_entry.id   be98eaf27b572709c889a5a07f5f71f4
#
_cell.length_a   1.000
_cell.length_b   1.000
_cell.length_c   1.000
_cell.angle_alpha   90.00
_cell.angle_beta   90.00
_cell.angle_gamma   90.00
#
_symmetry.space_group_name_H-M   'P 1'
#
loop_
_entity.id
_entity.type
_entity.pdbx_description
1 polymer ?
#
loop_
_entity_poly.entity_id
_entity_poly.type
_entity_poly.pdbx_seq_one_letter_code
_entity_poly.pdbx_strand_id
1 'polypeptide(L)'
;MVGGNWERYSRQRPMAIMSIEELAGKQNQDGGWPYVRGTSWTEPTVYAVLALLAAGETECSGRGLRWIGRNEQPDGGWPAQPGIDQSTSVTALVALLPPELLGREAHGRGIAWLLGMEGEESTLTYRLREWLLGNAPGADQEFAGWPWVPGTGAWVGPTSLAILALEKENRRTPRADLRRRVEEGRKFLIRRMCQDGGWNHGAVRALGYESQPYPETTGQALLALRGVRSAEVGKALTVARRFLAECRSADALNWLRLGLLAHDELPAGYCVPAGVASRTLPDASLDMLVGAAQKGSNLFWV
;
A
#
# COMPACT_ATOMS: atom_id res chain seq x y z
N MET A 1 -0.15 2.85 38.72
CA MET A 1 1.22 2.62 38.20
C MET A 1 1.12 1.51 37.16
N VAL A 2 1.02 1.86 35.87
CA VAL A 2 1.10 0.93 34.75
C VAL A 2 2.22 1.45 33.87
N GLY A 3 3.45 1.10 34.25
CA GLY A 3 4.65 1.32 33.46
C GLY A 3 4.78 0.21 32.41
N GLY A 4 4.07 0.36 31.29
CA GLY A 4 4.07 -0.62 30.21
C GLY A 4 5.26 -0.43 29.28
N ASN A 5 6.09 -1.34 29.24
CA ASN A 5 6.81 -2.09 28.17
C ASN A 5 7.18 -1.39 26.84
N TRP A 6 7.16 -0.07 26.75
CA TRP A 6 7.54 0.69 25.53
C TRP A 6 9.05 0.67 25.25
N GLU A 7 9.89 0.47 26.29
CA GLU A 7 11.36 0.43 26.15
C GLU A 7 11.88 -0.82 25.43
N ARG A 8 11.09 -1.90 25.31
CA ARG A 8 11.52 -3.12 24.61
C ARG A 8 11.49 -2.99 23.08
N TYR A 9 10.70 -2.06 22.52
CA TYR A 9 10.64 -1.83 21.08
C TYR A 9 11.74 -0.89 20.57
N SER A 10 12.34 -0.08 21.44
CA SER A 10 13.33 0.94 21.06
C SER A 10 14.76 0.41 20.85
N ARG A 11 15.05 -0.86 21.13
CA ARG A 11 16.40 -1.47 21.03
C ARG A 11 16.57 -2.49 19.92
N GLN A 12 15.74 -2.46 18.88
CA GLN A 12 16.02 -3.28 17.71
C GLN A 12 17.21 -2.66 16.96
N ARG A 13 18.32 -3.41 16.88
CA ARG A 13 19.45 -3.00 16.02
C ARG A 13 18.92 -2.84 14.60
N PRO A 14 19.26 -1.75 13.89
CA PRO A 14 18.90 -1.60 12.49
C PRO A 14 19.40 -2.85 11.75
N MET A 15 18.54 -3.45 10.93
CA MET A 15 18.95 -4.53 10.05
C MET A 15 19.88 -3.95 9.00
N ALA A 16 21.04 -4.55 8.80
CA ALA A 16 21.90 -4.29 7.65
C ALA A 16 21.07 -4.50 6.36
N ILE A 17 21.56 -4.06 5.21
CA ILE A 17 20.94 -4.38 3.91
C ILE A 17 20.73 -5.90 3.87
N MET A 18 19.47 -6.32 3.88
CA MET A 18 19.09 -7.74 3.94
C MET A 18 19.28 -8.37 2.56
N SER A 19 19.88 -9.55 2.49
CA SER A 19 19.97 -10.31 1.24
C SER A 19 18.69 -11.12 0.98
N ILE A 20 18.55 -11.64 -0.24
CA ILE A 20 17.44 -12.52 -0.61
C ILE A 20 17.47 -13.81 0.23
N GLU A 21 18.62 -14.38 0.46
CA GLU A 21 18.81 -15.58 1.28
C GLU A 21 18.43 -15.31 2.74
N GLU A 22 18.77 -14.14 3.26
CA GLU A 22 18.36 -13.75 4.62
C GLU A 22 16.85 -13.56 4.73
N LEU A 23 16.19 -12.94 3.73
CA LEU A 23 14.74 -12.80 3.68
C LEU A 23 14.07 -14.18 3.60
N ALA A 24 14.55 -15.08 2.72
CA ALA A 24 14.08 -16.45 2.62
C ALA A 24 14.24 -17.21 3.95
N GLY A 25 15.38 -17.05 4.63
CA GLY A 25 15.65 -17.66 5.93
C GLY A 25 14.78 -17.13 7.08
N LYS A 26 14.02 -16.05 6.89
CA LYS A 26 13.03 -15.53 7.87
C LYS A 26 11.63 -16.10 7.70
N GLN A 27 11.41 -16.94 6.68
CA GLN A 27 10.12 -17.59 6.47
C GLN A 27 9.77 -18.52 7.64
N ASN A 28 8.56 -18.38 8.16
CA ASN A 28 8.04 -19.28 9.19
C ASN A 28 7.75 -20.67 8.61
N GLN A 29 7.64 -21.68 9.50
CA GLN A 29 7.33 -23.06 9.10
C GLN A 29 5.98 -23.21 8.38
N ASP A 30 5.02 -22.32 8.68
CA ASP A 30 3.71 -22.28 8.01
C ASP A 30 3.78 -21.76 6.57
N GLY A 31 4.90 -21.17 6.18
CA GLY A 31 5.16 -20.61 4.84
C GLY A 31 4.95 -19.10 4.72
N GLY A 32 4.50 -18.40 5.78
CA GLY A 32 4.36 -16.95 5.80
C GLY A 32 5.56 -16.24 6.42
N TRP A 33 5.48 -14.91 6.51
CA TRP A 33 6.48 -14.06 7.17
C TRP A 33 5.85 -13.20 8.26
N PRO A 34 6.55 -12.96 9.37
CA PRO A 34 6.14 -12.00 10.39
C PRO A 34 6.60 -10.59 10.02
N TYR A 35 6.14 -9.55 10.76
CA TYR A 35 6.73 -8.21 10.63
C TYR A 35 8.20 -8.17 11.05
N VAL A 36 8.53 -8.79 12.16
CA VAL A 36 9.90 -8.91 12.70
C VAL A 36 10.15 -10.32 13.19
N ARG A 37 9.30 -10.81 14.10
CA ARG A 37 9.30 -12.14 14.72
C ARG A 37 7.87 -12.53 15.09
N GLY A 38 7.62 -13.81 15.33
CA GLY A 38 6.33 -14.33 15.79
C GLY A 38 5.50 -14.89 14.64
N THR A 39 4.19 -14.70 14.70
CA THR A 39 3.25 -15.27 13.74
C THR A 39 3.34 -14.60 12.38
N SER A 40 2.94 -15.33 11.35
CA SER A 40 2.86 -14.83 9.97
C SER A 40 1.69 -13.88 9.79
N TRP A 41 1.89 -12.83 8.99
CA TRP A 41 0.89 -11.83 8.61
C TRP A 41 0.79 -11.73 7.10
N THR A 42 -0.37 -11.32 6.60
CA THR A 42 -0.61 -11.23 5.15
C THR A 42 0.29 -10.19 4.49
N GLU A 43 0.37 -8.99 5.02
CA GLU A 43 1.18 -7.91 4.45
C GLU A 43 2.67 -8.25 4.35
N PRO A 44 3.38 -8.66 5.43
CA PRO A 44 4.79 -9.06 5.33
C PRO A 44 5.00 -10.22 4.37
N THR A 45 4.06 -11.17 4.34
CA THR A 45 4.16 -12.34 3.44
C THR A 45 4.06 -11.92 1.98
N VAL A 46 3.14 -11.01 1.63
CA VAL A 46 3.01 -10.53 0.25
C VAL A 46 4.24 -9.76 -0.18
N TYR A 47 4.76 -8.84 0.64
CA TYR A 47 5.98 -8.10 0.29
C TYR A 47 7.19 -9.02 0.12
N ALA A 48 7.37 -10.02 1.02
CA ALA A 48 8.43 -11.00 0.89
C ALA A 48 8.29 -11.83 -0.40
N VAL A 49 7.08 -12.31 -0.71
CA VAL A 49 6.82 -13.05 -1.95
C VAL A 49 7.14 -12.20 -3.18
N LEU A 50 6.68 -10.94 -3.23
CA LEU A 50 6.99 -10.05 -4.35
C LEU A 50 8.50 -9.83 -4.50
N ALA A 51 9.23 -9.59 -3.40
CA ALA A 51 10.68 -9.39 -3.43
C ALA A 51 11.43 -10.65 -3.92
N LEU A 52 11.03 -11.84 -3.45
CA LEU A 52 11.59 -13.13 -3.87
C LEU A 52 11.31 -13.41 -5.35
N LEU A 53 10.09 -13.15 -5.82
CA LEU A 53 9.72 -13.28 -7.24
C LEU A 53 10.54 -12.33 -8.12
N ALA A 54 10.75 -11.07 -7.69
CA ALA A 54 11.59 -10.11 -8.41
C ALA A 54 13.05 -10.58 -8.52
N ALA A 55 13.53 -11.38 -7.57
CA ALA A 55 14.86 -11.97 -7.56
C ALA A 55 14.95 -13.34 -8.26
N GLY A 56 13.81 -13.91 -8.72
CA GLY A 56 13.76 -15.24 -9.34
C GLY A 56 13.81 -16.41 -8.36
N GLU A 57 13.62 -16.15 -7.04
CA GLU A 57 13.58 -17.18 -6.02
C GLU A 57 12.18 -17.83 -6.01
N THR A 58 12.10 -19.15 -6.28
CA THR A 58 10.82 -19.83 -6.53
C THR A 58 10.37 -20.74 -5.40
N GLU A 59 11.27 -21.24 -4.57
CA GLU A 59 10.93 -22.21 -3.51
C GLU A 59 10.19 -21.52 -2.35
N CYS A 60 10.81 -20.51 -1.74
CA CYS A 60 10.22 -19.80 -0.62
C CYS A 60 9.03 -18.97 -1.06
N SER A 61 9.10 -18.31 -2.24
CA SER A 61 7.95 -17.58 -2.80
C SER A 61 6.77 -18.52 -3.04
N GLY A 62 6.99 -19.75 -3.55
CA GLY A 62 5.96 -20.76 -3.73
C GLY A 62 5.31 -21.22 -2.43
N ARG A 63 6.08 -21.36 -1.33
CA ARG A 63 5.51 -21.63 0.01
C ARG A 63 4.66 -20.47 0.50
N GLY A 64 5.12 -19.22 0.31
CA GLY A 64 4.37 -18.01 0.64
C GLY A 64 3.06 -17.89 -0.13
N LEU A 65 3.07 -18.15 -1.43
CA LEU A 65 1.87 -18.15 -2.27
C LEU A 65 0.84 -19.18 -1.77
N ARG A 66 1.27 -20.40 -1.41
CA ARG A 66 0.37 -21.41 -0.82
C ARG A 66 -0.17 -20.98 0.53
N TRP A 67 0.62 -20.28 1.36
CA TRP A 67 0.17 -19.72 2.62
C TRP A 67 -0.91 -18.65 2.38
N ILE A 68 -0.70 -17.72 1.45
CA ILE A 68 -1.66 -16.69 1.08
C ILE A 68 -2.96 -17.31 0.58
N GLY A 69 -2.89 -18.27 -0.36
CA GLY A 69 -4.08 -18.93 -0.92
C GLY A 69 -4.94 -19.67 0.13
N ARG A 70 -4.33 -20.22 1.20
CA ARG A 70 -5.09 -20.88 2.29
C ARG A 70 -5.79 -19.91 3.24
N ASN A 71 -5.43 -18.64 3.21
CA ASN A 71 -5.99 -17.60 4.09
C ASN A 71 -7.02 -16.70 3.39
N GLU A 72 -7.44 -17.05 2.18
CA GLU A 72 -8.56 -16.38 1.51
C GLU A 72 -9.85 -16.57 2.31
N GLN A 73 -10.62 -15.49 2.47
CA GLN A 73 -11.90 -15.50 3.15
C GLN A 73 -13.05 -15.87 2.18
N PRO A 74 -14.21 -16.32 2.69
CA PRO A 74 -15.36 -16.66 1.84
C PRO A 74 -15.88 -15.50 1.00
N ASP A 75 -15.64 -14.24 1.40
CA ASP A 75 -16.01 -13.04 0.65
C ASP A 75 -15.03 -12.73 -0.52
N GLY A 76 -13.94 -13.50 -0.67
CA GLY A 76 -12.93 -13.34 -1.70
C GLY A 76 -11.83 -12.35 -1.35
N GLY A 77 -11.82 -11.80 -0.14
CA GLY A 77 -10.74 -10.95 0.36
C GLY A 77 -9.76 -11.71 1.26
N TRP A 78 -8.80 -10.98 1.83
CA TRP A 78 -7.82 -11.53 2.77
C TRP A 78 -7.80 -10.75 4.10
N PRO A 79 -7.68 -11.47 5.23
CA PRO A 79 -7.52 -10.87 6.54
C PRO A 79 -6.08 -10.38 6.75
N ALA A 80 -5.87 -9.52 7.73
CA ALA A 80 -4.52 -9.08 8.10
C ALA A 80 -3.64 -10.24 8.58
N GLN A 81 -4.22 -11.22 9.27
CA GLN A 81 -3.56 -12.45 9.75
C GLN A 81 -4.57 -13.60 9.87
N PRO A 82 -4.09 -14.87 9.89
CA PRO A 82 -4.95 -16.02 10.13
C PRO A 82 -5.73 -15.91 11.44
N GLY A 83 -6.99 -16.39 11.44
CA GLY A 83 -7.87 -16.37 12.62
C GLY A 83 -8.63 -15.05 12.83
N ILE A 84 -8.49 -14.08 11.92
CA ILE A 84 -9.37 -12.92 11.83
C ILE A 84 -10.39 -13.19 10.73
N ASP A 85 -11.67 -13.18 11.06
CA ASP A 85 -12.79 -13.49 10.14
C ASP A 85 -13.26 -12.22 9.37
N GLN A 86 -12.34 -11.30 9.10
CA GLN A 86 -12.65 -10.06 8.39
C GLN A 86 -11.58 -9.77 7.33
N SER A 87 -12.01 -9.66 6.09
CA SER A 87 -11.15 -9.20 5.00
C SER A 87 -10.82 -7.72 5.16
N THR A 88 -9.61 -7.34 4.77
CA THR A 88 -9.08 -5.98 4.93
C THR A 88 -8.45 -5.47 3.64
N SER A 89 -7.98 -4.23 3.65
CA SER A 89 -7.27 -3.60 2.54
C SER A 89 -6.01 -4.35 2.07
N VAL A 90 -5.47 -5.29 2.87
CA VAL A 90 -4.35 -6.14 2.43
C VAL A 90 -4.70 -6.99 1.21
N THR A 91 -6.00 -7.19 0.94
CA THR A 91 -6.50 -7.77 -0.30
C THR A 91 -5.94 -7.07 -1.54
N ALA A 92 -5.72 -5.75 -1.49
CA ALA A 92 -5.09 -5.02 -2.59
C ALA A 92 -3.64 -5.44 -2.81
N LEU A 93 -2.87 -5.70 -1.75
CA LEU A 93 -1.51 -6.22 -1.87
C LEU A 93 -1.50 -7.64 -2.46
N VAL A 94 -2.41 -8.51 -2.00
CA VAL A 94 -2.55 -9.88 -2.55
C VAL A 94 -2.90 -9.82 -4.03
N ALA A 95 -3.77 -8.92 -4.45
CA ALA A 95 -4.16 -8.73 -5.85
C ALA A 95 -3.03 -8.18 -6.75
N LEU A 96 -1.91 -7.72 -6.20
CA LEU A 96 -0.69 -7.39 -6.96
C LEU A 96 0.10 -8.63 -7.37
N LEU A 97 -0.12 -9.78 -6.73
CA LEU A 97 0.55 -11.04 -7.09
C LEU A 97 0.11 -11.53 -8.48
N PRO A 98 1.00 -12.20 -9.23
CA PRO A 98 0.62 -12.78 -10.51
C PRO A 98 -0.50 -13.81 -10.35
N PRO A 99 -1.63 -13.68 -11.07
CA PRO A 99 -2.74 -14.64 -10.94
C PRO A 99 -2.38 -16.05 -11.40
N GLU A 100 -1.35 -16.21 -12.25
CA GLU A 100 -0.83 -17.52 -12.64
C GLU A 100 -0.21 -18.27 -11.45
N LEU A 101 0.31 -17.53 -10.46
CA LEU A 101 0.96 -18.09 -9.28
C LEU A 101 0.01 -18.16 -8.08
N LEU A 102 -0.86 -17.16 -7.89
CA LEU A 102 -1.86 -17.14 -6.82
C LEU A 102 -3.05 -18.09 -7.11
N GLY A 103 -3.36 -18.29 -8.37
CA GLY A 103 -4.58 -18.94 -8.86
C GLY A 103 -5.56 -17.89 -9.43
N ARG A 104 -5.95 -18.09 -10.72
CA ARG A 104 -6.78 -17.11 -11.46
C ARG A 104 -8.14 -16.84 -10.80
N GLU A 105 -8.75 -17.88 -10.22
CA GLU A 105 -10.04 -17.77 -9.56
C GLU A 105 -9.94 -16.96 -8.26
N ALA A 106 -8.98 -17.27 -7.39
CA ALA A 106 -8.74 -16.56 -6.15
C ALA A 106 -8.39 -15.09 -6.43
N HIS A 107 -7.49 -14.84 -7.38
CA HIS A 107 -7.17 -13.48 -7.82
C HIS A 107 -8.40 -12.74 -8.33
N GLY A 108 -9.25 -13.39 -9.16
CA GLY A 108 -10.49 -12.80 -9.67
C GLY A 108 -11.48 -12.44 -8.58
N ARG A 109 -11.61 -13.26 -7.51
CA ARG A 109 -12.43 -12.93 -6.34
C ARG A 109 -11.88 -11.73 -5.58
N GLY A 110 -10.56 -11.64 -5.40
CA GLY A 110 -9.92 -10.48 -4.78
C GLY A 110 -10.16 -9.18 -5.57
N ILE A 111 -10.07 -9.23 -6.89
CA ILE A 111 -10.41 -8.08 -7.75
C ILE A 111 -11.89 -7.72 -7.61
N ALA A 112 -12.81 -8.70 -7.57
CA ALA A 112 -14.24 -8.45 -7.37
C ALA A 112 -14.51 -7.83 -5.99
N TRP A 113 -13.83 -8.32 -4.95
CA TRP A 113 -13.90 -7.75 -3.60
C TRP A 113 -13.46 -6.27 -3.60
N LEU A 114 -12.33 -5.95 -4.23
CA LEU A 114 -11.85 -4.56 -4.35
C LEU A 114 -12.82 -3.66 -5.13
N LEU A 115 -13.46 -4.17 -6.17
CA LEU A 115 -14.47 -3.40 -6.94
C LEU A 115 -15.72 -3.10 -6.11
N GLY A 116 -16.11 -3.99 -5.20
CA GLY A 116 -17.24 -3.82 -4.30
C GLY A 116 -16.97 -2.97 -3.07
N MET A 117 -15.70 -2.63 -2.79
CA MET A 117 -15.32 -1.86 -1.62
C MET A 117 -15.33 -0.36 -1.87
N GLU A 118 -15.94 0.38 -0.95
CA GLU A 118 -15.89 1.84 -0.90
C GLU A 118 -15.88 2.34 0.55
N GLY A 119 -15.37 3.55 0.78
CA GLY A 119 -15.43 4.20 2.07
C GLY A 119 -16.88 4.50 2.48
N GLU A 120 -17.19 4.37 3.77
CA GLU A 120 -18.56 4.58 4.29
C GLU A 120 -19.13 5.93 3.86
N GLU A 121 -18.32 6.98 3.84
CA GLU A 121 -18.72 8.35 3.49
C GLU A 121 -19.23 8.51 2.05
N SER A 122 -18.87 7.61 1.14
CA SER A 122 -19.33 7.63 -0.26
C SER A 122 -20.62 6.83 -0.48
N THR A 123 -21.05 6.02 0.50
CA THR A 123 -22.23 5.17 0.38
C THR A 123 -23.53 5.98 0.34
N LEU A 124 -24.53 5.45 -0.38
CA LEU A 124 -25.86 6.09 -0.45
C LEU A 124 -26.53 6.17 0.93
N THR A 125 -26.33 5.16 1.77
CA THR A 125 -26.89 5.11 3.13
C THR A 125 -26.33 6.20 4.02
N TYR A 126 -25.01 6.41 3.98
CA TYR A 126 -24.36 7.49 4.70
C TYR A 126 -24.83 8.86 4.20
N ARG A 127 -24.84 9.08 2.89
CA ARG A 127 -25.27 10.35 2.28
C ARG A 127 -26.73 10.68 2.60
N LEU A 128 -27.61 9.67 2.59
CA LEU A 128 -29.03 9.85 2.98
C LEU A 128 -29.14 10.21 4.46
N ARG A 129 -28.38 9.52 5.33
CA ARG A 129 -28.35 9.84 6.77
C ARG A 129 -27.89 11.28 7.03
N GLU A 130 -26.80 11.72 6.41
CA GLU A 130 -26.31 13.10 6.55
C GLU A 130 -27.31 14.14 6.05
N TRP A 131 -27.99 13.86 4.92
CA TRP A 131 -29.06 14.72 4.40
C TRP A 131 -30.24 14.81 5.37
N LEU A 132 -30.68 13.70 5.96
CA LEU A 132 -31.75 13.68 6.97
C LEU A 132 -31.39 14.44 8.24
N LEU A 133 -30.10 14.47 8.61
CA LEU A 133 -29.59 15.24 9.75
C LEU A 133 -29.37 16.73 9.42
N GLY A 134 -29.65 17.17 8.18
CA GLY A 134 -29.46 18.56 7.76
C GLY A 134 -28.01 18.94 7.52
N ASN A 135 -27.10 17.95 7.43
CA ASN A 135 -25.71 18.21 7.11
C ASN A 135 -25.54 18.44 5.61
N ALA A 136 -24.81 19.48 5.22
CA ALA A 136 -24.42 19.69 3.83
C ALA A 136 -23.50 18.55 3.36
N PRO A 137 -23.61 18.09 2.10
CA PRO A 137 -22.67 17.12 1.54
C PRO A 137 -21.24 17.64 1.69
N GLY A 138 -20.41 16.92 2.45
CA GLY A 138 -19.00 17.24 2.59
C GLY A 138 -18.25 16.99 1.28
N ALA A 139 -17.19 17.76 1.04
CA ALA A 139 -16.29 17.52 -0.09
C ALA A 139 -15.70 16.09 -0.07
N ASP A 140 -15.75 15.43 1.08
CA ASP A 140 -15.26 14.09 1.33
C ASP A 140 -16.14 12.98 0.75
N GLN A 141 -17.38 13.30 0.36
CA GLN A 141 -18.37 12.36 -0.17
C GLN A 141 -18.40 12.30 -1.71
N GLU A 142 -17.59 13.12 -2.38
CA GLU A 142 -17.65 13.30 -3.82
C GLU A 142 -17.09 12.10 -4.60
N PHE A 143 -16.00 11.50 -4.10
CA PHE A 143 -15.31 10.39 -4.76
C PHE A 143 -15.05 9.24 -3.79
N ALA A 144 -15.27 8.00 -4.27
CA ALA A 144 -15.07 6.81 -3.49
C ALA A 144 -13.59 6.39 -3.43
N GLY A 145 -13.03 6.33 -2.23
CA GLY A 145 -11.75 5.69 -1.93
C GLY A 145 -11.94 4.27 -1.36
N TRP A 146 -10.87 3.69 -0.82
CA TRP A 146 -10.89 2.39 -0.14
C TRP A 146 -10.56 2.54 1.34
N PRO A 147 -11.34 1.88 2.23
CA PRO A 147 -11.09 1.84 3.67
C PRO A 147 -10.05 0.77 4.03
N TRP A 148 -9.56 0.79 5.28
CA TRP A 148 -8.76 -0.29 5.85
C TRP A 148 -9.58 -1.56 6.05
N VAL A 149 -10.80 -1.41 6.53
CA VAL A 149 -11.77 -2.49 6.76
C VAL A 149 -13.15 -2.07 6.27
N PRO A 150 -14.02 -3.01 5.85
CA PRO A 150 -15.38 -2.72 5.42
C PRO A 150 -16.17 -1.89 6.46
N GLY A 151 -16.98 -0.95 6.00
CA GLY A 151 -17.82 -0.11 6.86
C GLY A 151 -17.07 1.01 7.60
N THR A 152 -15.87 1.36 7.16
CA THR A 152 -15.13 2.52 7.68
C THR A 152 -14.82 3.53 6.58
N GLY A 153 -14.32 4.72 6.95
CA GLY A 153 -13.95 5.76 6.01
C GLY A 153 -12.75 5.38 5.12
N ALA A 154 -12.68 5.94 3.93
CA ALA A 154 -11.60 5.73 2.99
C ALA A 154 -10.31 6.44 3.41
N TRP A 155 -9.16 5.81 3.10
CA TRP A 155 -7.81 6.28 3.45
C TRP A 155 -6.89 6.30 2.24
N VAL A 156 -5.87 7.16 2.28
CA VAL A 156 -4.91 7.33 1.17
C VAL A 156 -4.12 6.05 0.88
N GLY A 157 -3.59 5.38 1.91
CA GLY A 157 -2.81 4.15 1.73
C GLY A 157 -3.61 3.02 1.06
N PRO A 158 -4.74 2.57 1.66
CA PRO A 158 -5.62 1.57 1.03
C PRO A 158 -6.05 1.94 -0.37
N THR A 159 -6.42 3.21 -0.61
CA THR A 159 -6.83 3.70 -1.93
C THR A 159 -5.69 3.59 -2.94
N SER A 160 -4.48 3.96 -2.55
CA SER A 160 -3.31 3.88 -3.43
C SER A 160 -3.00 2.44 -3.85
N LEU A 161 -3.02 1.49 -2.90
CA LEU A 161 -2.77 0.08 -3.20
C LEU A 161 -3.88 -0.55 -4.04
N ALA A 162 -5.15 -0.21 -3.79
CA ALA A 162 -6.27 -0.68 -4.59
C ALA A 162 -6.21 -0.16 -6.05
N ILE A 163 -5.85 1.11 -6.26
CA ILE A 163 -5.61 1.66 -7.60
C ILE A 163 -4.54 0.86 -8.33
N LEU A 164 -3.40 0.57 -7.69
CA LEU A 164 -2.31 -0.20 -8.29
C LEU A 164 -2.77 -1.60 -8.71
N ALA A 165 -3.47 -2.31 -7.83
CA ALA A 165 -3.98 -3.66 -8.11
C ALA A 165 -4.99 -3.66 -9.27
N LEU A 166 -5.99 -2.76 -9.24
CA LEU A 166 -7.01 -2.67 -10.28
C LEU A 166 -6.44 -2.18 -11.61
N GLU A 167 -5.47 -1.27 -11.59
CA GLU A 167 -4.80 -0.81 -12.82
C GLU A 167 -3.95 -1.92 -13.43
N LYS A 168 -3.21 -2.69 -12.61
CA LYS A 168 -2.43 -3.84 -13.07
C LYS A 168 -3.34 -4.87 -13.74
N GLU A 169 -4.48 -5.21 -13.12
CA GLU A 169 -5.46 -6.12 -13.72
C GLU A 169 -6.08 -5.54 -14.99
N ASN A 170 -6.42 -4.24 -15.02
CA ASN A 170 -6.97 -3.60 -16.22
C ASN A 170 -6.00 -3.59 -17.41
N ARG A 171 -4.69 -3.60 -17.19
CA ARG A 171 -3.68 -3.76 -18.27
C ARG A 171 -3.69 -5.16 -18.84
N ARG A 172 -3.92 -6.18 -18.00
CA ARG A 172 -3.99 -7.58 -18.42
C ARG A 172 -5.31 -7.90 -19.12
N THR A 173 -6.41 -7.43 -18.53
CA THR A 173 -7.78 -7.68 -18.99
C THR A 173 -8.55 -6.35 -18.95
N PRO A 174 -8.52 -5.56 -20.03
CA PRO A 174 -9.16 -4.25 -20.08
C PRO A 174 -10.68 -4.33 -19.85
N ARG A 175 -11.17 -3.65 -18.77
CA ARG A 175 -12.58 -3.61 -18.38
C ARG A 175 -13.01 -2.19 -18.04
N ALA A 176 -14.24 -1.82 -18.39
CA ALA A 176 -14.77 -0.48 -18.16
C ALA A 176 -14.98 -0.17 -16.66
N ASP A 177 -15.42 -1.16 -15.88
CA ASP A 177 -15.61 -1.04 -14.43
C ASP A 177 -14.28 -0.83 -13.69
N LEU A 178 -13.21 -1.54 -14.07
CA LEU A 178 -11.87 -1.33 -13.53
C LEU A 178 -11.37 0.08 -13.81
N ARG A 179 -11.47 0.55 -15.06
CA ARG A 179 -11.06 1.90 -15.42
C ARG A 179 -11.83 2.98 -14.66
N ARG A 180 -13.17 2.84 -14.57
CA ARG A 180 -14.01 3.76 -13.82
C ARG A 180 -13.59 3.83 -12.36
N ARG A 181 -13.41 2.68 -11.72
CA ARG A 181 -13.09 2.60 -10.30
C ARG A 181 -11.68 3.13 -9.98
N VAL A 182 -10.70 2.88 -10.86
CA VAL A 182 -9.36 3.48 -10.78
C VAL A 182 -9.43 5.00 -10.89
N GLU A 183 -10.23 5.54 -11.82
CA GLU A 183 -10.37 6.97 -12.01
C GLU A 183 -11.06 7.66 -10.82
N GLU A 184 -12.07 7.03 -10.22
CA GLU A 184 -12.69 7.50 -8.97
C GLU A 184 -11.68 7.56 -7.82
N GLY A 185 -10.87 6.51 -7.63
CA GLY A 185 -9.81 6.49 -6.63
C GLY A 185 -8.74 7.57 -6.85
N ARG A 186 -8.35 7.82 -8.11
CA ARG A 186 -7.42 8.91 -8.45
C ARG A 186 -7.99 10.28 -8.10
N LYS A 187 -9.27 10.52 -8.39
CA LYS A 187 -9.96 11.76 -7.99
C LYS A 187 -10.03 11.89 -6.47
N PHE A 188 -10.32 10.79 -5.75
CA PHE A 188 -10.26 10.76 -4.29
C PHE A 188 -8.87 11.19 -3.78
N LEU A 189 -7.78 10.64 -4.32
CA LEU A 189 -6.43 11.04 -3.92
C LEU A 189 -6.18 12.53 -4.15
N ILE A 190 -6.49 13.04 -5.34
CA ILE A 190 -6.31 14.47 -5.66
C ILE A 190 -7.12 15.36 -4.69
N ARG A 191 -8.35 14.95 -4.36
CA ARG A 191 -9.20 15.70 -3.43
C ARG A 191 -8.69 15.69 -1.99
N ARG A 192 -7.99 14.65 -1.60
CA ARG A 192 -7.41 14.47 -0.25
C ARG A 192 -5.98 14.99 -0.11
N MET A 193 -5.46 15.67 -1.13
CA MET A 193 -4.13 16.27 -1.05
C MET A 193 -4.10 17.40 -0.01
N CYS A 194 -3.04 17.47 0.77
CA CYS A 194 -2.79 18.55 1.72
C CYS A 194 -2.54 19.89 1.00
N GLN A 195 -2.79 21.01 1.67
CA GLN A 195 -2.71 22.33 1.07
C GLN A 195 -1.32 22.67 0.49
N ASP A 196 -0.25 22.26 1.16
CA ASP A 196 1.14 22.46 0.74
C ASP A 196 1.65 21.41 -0.28
N GLY A 197 0.80 20.44 -0.65
CA GLY A 197 1.10 19.30 -1.53
C GLY A 197 1.40 18.04 -0.75
N GLY A 198 1.36 16.89 -1.42
CA GLY A 198 1.51 15.58 -0.78
C GLY A 198 0.27 15.13 -0.01
N TRP A 199 0.39 14.02 0.69
CA TRP A 199 -0.73 13.37 1.40
C TRP A 199 -0.32 12.91 2.80
N ASN A 200 -1.29 12.98 3.71
CA ASN A 200 -1.31 12.21 4.94
C ASN A 200 -2.27 11.01 4.80
N HIS A 201 -2.73 10.43 5.89
CA HIS A 201 -3.64 9.28 5.85
C HIS A 201 -5.03 9.57 5.27
N GLY A 202 -5.43 10.83 5.08
CA GLY A 202 -6.70 11.21 4.44
C GLY A 202 -7.43 12.38 5.08
N ALA A 203 -6.93 12.95 6.18
CA ALA A 203 -7.52 14.12 6.82
C ALA A 203 -6.90 15.40 6.26
N VAL A 204 -7.61 16.12 5.41
CA VAL A 204 -7.15 17.44 4.89
C VAL A 204 -7.06 18.47 6.02
N ARG A 205 -8.00 18.40 6.98
CA ARG A 205 -8.00 19.23 8.19
C ARG A 205 -8.25 18.37 9.42
N ALA A 206 -7.55 18.66 10.49
CA ALA A 206 -7.72 18.00 11.78
C ALA A 206 -7.82 19.06 12.88
N LEU A 207 -8.83 18.99 13.73
CA LEU A 207 -9.05 19.91 14.86
C LEU A 207 -9.01 21.40 14.46
N GLY A 208 -9.49 21.73 13.24
CA GLY A 208 -9.51 23.11 12.72
C GLY A 208 -8.19 23.58 12.08
N TYR A 209 -7.14 22.76 12.08
CA TYR A 209 -5.85 23.05 11.47
C TYR A 209 -5.66 22.30 10.15
N GLU A 210 -4.92 22.90 9.22
CA GLU A 210 -4.48 22.23 8.02
C GLU A 210 -3.53 21.07 8.37
N SER A 211 -3.80 19.89 7.82
CA SER A 211 -3.00 18.72 8.10
C SER A 211 -1.75 18.67 7.24
N GLN A 212 -0.64 18.25 7.83
CA GLN A 212 0.65 18.12 7.14
C GLN A 212 0.73 16.78 6.38
N PRO A 213 1.39 16.74 5.21
CA PRO A 213 1.65 15.51 4.49
C PRO A 213 2.70 14.66 5.17
N TYR A 214 2.63 13.33 4.96
CA TYR A 214 3.61 12.36 5.41
C TYR A 214 4.39 11.77 4.23
N PRO A 215 5.68 11.44 4.42
CA PRO A 215 6.52 10.93 3.33
C PRO A 215 5.99 9.63 2.73
N GLU A 216 5.58 8.65 3.55
CA GLU A 216 5.11 7.34 3.12
C GLU A 216 3.84 7.43 2.29
N THR A 217 2.82 8.13 2.76
CA THR A 217 1.55 8.27 2.05
C THR A 217 1.69 9.15 0.80
N THR A 218 2.60 10.12 0.81
CA THR A 218 2.94 10.90 -0.39
C THR A 218 3.57 10.01 -1.45
N GLY A 219 4.50 9.13 -1.07
CA GLY A 219 5.09 8.16 -1.99
C GLY A 219 4.07 7.16 -2.56
N GLN A 220 3.20 6.62 -1.72
CA GLN A 220 2.12 5.70 -2.13
C GLN A 220 1.15 6.36 -3.11
N ALA A 221 0.69 7.58 -2.81
CA ALA A 221 -0.24 8.31 -3.67
C ALA A 221 0.39 8.66 -5.02
N LEU A 222 1.65 9.14 -5.05
CA LEU A 222 2.38 9.38 -6.29
C LEU A 222 2.52 8.11 -7.14
N LEU A 223 2.82 6.96 -6.52
CA LEU A 223 2.89 5.69 -7.23
C LEU A 223 1.55 5.32 -7.88
N ALA A 224 0.43 5.50 -7.16
CA ALA A 224 -0.92 5.25 -7.68
C ALA A 224 -1.37 6.25 -8.75
N LEU A 225 -0.83 7.48 -8.70
CA LEU A 225 -1.08 8.54 -9.69
C LEU A 225 -0.11 8.49 -10.88
N ARG A 226 0.61 7.38 -11.07
CA ARG A 226 1.49 7.17 -12.22
C ARG A 226 0.76 7.50 -13.53
N GLY A 227 1.43 8.29 -14.37
CA GLY A 227 0.90 8.73 -15.67
C GLY A 227 -0.10 9.88 -15.61
N VAL A 228 -0.56 10.28 -14.42
CA VAL A 228 -1.37 11.49 -14.23
C VAL A 228 -0.46 12.72 -14.31
N ARG A 229 -0.80 13.65 -15.19
CA ARG A 229 -0.09 14.93 -15.34
C ARG A 229 -1.04 16.06 -14.98
N SER A 230 -0.82 16.69 -13.82
CA SER A 230 -1.59 17.80 -13.32
C SER A 230 -0.72 18.72 -12.45
N ALA A 231 -1.23 19.93 -12.16
CA ALA A 231 -0.55 20.85 -11.26
C ALA A 231 -0.40 20.28 -9.83
N GLU A 232 -1.40 19.54 -9.37
CA GLU A 232 -1.42 18.88 -8.07
C GLU A 232 -0.30 17.83 -7.97
N VAL A 233 -0.17 16.97 -8.97
CA VAL A 233 0.93 15.98 -9.02
C VAL A 233 2.29 16.69 -9.07
N GLY A 234 2.43 17.76 -9.86
CA GLY A 234 3.66 18.57 -9.89
C GLY A 234 4.04 19.15 -8.52
N LYS A 235 3.04 19.65 -7.78
CA LYS A 235 3.21 20.14 -6.42
C LYS A 235 3.64 19.02 -5.46
N ALA A 236 3.00 17.87 -5.54
CA ALA A 236 3.33 16.71 -4.72
C ALA A 236 4.75 16.16 -5.00
N LEU A 237 5.20 16.16 -6.26
CA LEU A 237 6.57 15.78 -6.62
C LEU A 237 7.60 16.72 -5.97
N THR A 238 7.30 18.01 -5.86
CA THR A 238 8.17 18.97 -5.16
C THR A 238 8.28 18.64 -3.66
N VAL A 239 7.15 18.31 -3.02
CA VAL A 239 7.13 17.87 -1.61
C VAL A 239 7.86 16.54 -1.44
N ALA A 240 7.65 15.59 -2.34
CA ALA A 240 8.32 14.27 -2.30
C ALA A 240 9.84 14.40 -2.40
N ARG A 241 10.37 15.29 -3.26
CA ARG A 241 11.83 15.56 -3.35
C ARG A 241 12.40 16.16 -2.06
N ARG A 242 11.65 17.08 -1.41
CA ARG A 242 12.01 17.59 -0.08
C ARG A 242 12.07 16.47 0.95
N PHE A 243 11.02 15.65 1.03
CA PHE A 243 10.97 14.50 1.93
C PHE A 243 12.09 13.49 1.66
N LEU A 244 12.45 13.25 0.41
CA LEU A 244 13.55 12.35 0.07
C LEU A 244 14.89 12.78 0.68
N ALA A 245 15.12 14.10 0.83
CA ALA A 245 16.32 14.66 1.45
C ALA A 245 16.27 14.61 2.99
N GLU A 246 15.08 14.82 3.57
CA GLU A 246 14.90 15.02 5.02
C GLU A 246 14.54 13.73 5.77
N CYS A 247 13.85 12.78 5.12
CA CYS A 247 13.33 11.57 5.75
C CYS A 247 14.44 10.62 6.21
N ARG A 248 14.18 9.95 7.35
CA ARG A 248 15.09 8.96 7.95
C ARG A 248 14.39 7.63 8.28
N SER A 249 13.16 7.43 7.78
CA SER A 249 12.42 6.17 7.86
C SER A 249 12.68 5.34 6.60
N ALA A 250 13.07 4.08 6.75
CA ALA A 250 13.31 3.18 5.62
C ALA A 250 12.03 2.92 4.82
N ASP A 251 10.91 2.64 5.50
CA ASP A 251 9.60 2.46 4.86
C ASP A 251 9.21 3.68 4.03
N ALA A 252 9.20 4.86 4.64
CA ALA A 252 8.81 6.08 3.96
C ALA A 252 9.73 6.42 2.76
N LEU A 253 11.05 6.20 2.88
CA LEU A 253 11.99 6.40 1.78
C LEU A 253 11.75 5.43 0.63
N ASN A 254 11.39 4.18 0.92
CA ASN A 254 11.08 3.20 -0.10
C ASN A 254 9.83 3.59 -0.90
N TRP A 255 8.77 4.04 -0.22
CA TRP A 255 7.57 4.55 -0.89
C TRP A 255 7.85 5.81 -1.71
N LEU A 256 8.62 6.78 -1.16
CA LEU A 256 9.03 7.97 -1.91
C LEU A 256 9.83 7.62 -3.17
N ARG A 257 10.78 6.69 -3.07
CA ARG A 257 11.60 6.23 -4.22
C ARG A 257 10.71 5.60 -5.30
N LEU A 258 9.77 4.73 -4.92
CA LEU A 258 8.80 4.13 -5.85
C LEU A 258 7.91 5.19 -6.51
N GLY A 259 7.37 6.13 -5.71
CA GLY A 259 6.53 7.21 -6.21
C GLY A 259 7.29 8.13 -7.17
N LEU A 260 8.51 8.53 -6.85
CA LEU A 260 9.35 9.36 -7.72
C LEU A 260 9.79 8.61 -8.99
N LEU A 261 10.14 7.32 -8.88
CA LEU A 261 10.43 6.47 -10.05
C LEU A 261 9.24 6.39 -11.02
N ALA A 262 8.01 6.33 -10.50
CA ALA A 262 6.80 6.27 -11.31
C ALA A 262 6.57 7.51 -12.18
N HIS A 263 7.23 8.61 -11.85
CA HIS A 263 7.15 9.90 -12.55
C HIS A 263 8.48 10.33 -13.21
N ASP A 264 9.48 9.44 -13.26
CA ASP A 264 10.83 9.73 -13.78
C ASP A 264 11.55 10.86 -13.02
N GLU A 265 11.25 11.03 -11.71
CA GLU A 265 11.71 12.14 -10.88
C GLU A 265 12.67 11.69 -9.74
N LEU A 266 13.01 10.40 -9.66
CA LEU A 266 14.04 9.94 -8.72
C LEU A 266 15.41 10.37 -9.23
N PRO A 267 16.22 11.13 -8.44
CA PRO A 267 17.54 11.57 -8.88
C PRO A 267 18.45 10.40 -9.26
N ALA A 268 19.12 10.51 -10.40
CA ALA A 268 20.10 9.52 -10.82
C ALA A 268 21.20 9.37 -9.76
N GLY A 269 21.54 8.12 -9.41
CA GLY A 269 22.53 7.84 -8.38
C GLY A 269 22.09 8.14 -6.94
N TYR A 270 20.78 8.34 -6.69
CA TYR A 270 20.30 8.52 -5.32
C TYR A 270 20.71 7.35 -4.43
N CYS A 271 21.33 7.69 -3.30
CA CYS A 271 21.72 6.75 -2.25
C CYS A 271 20.91 7.03 -0.98
N VAL A 272 20.46 5.97 -0.33
CA VAL A 272 19.77 6.07 0.97
C VAL A 272 20.74 6.69 1.98
N PRO A 273 20.29 7.69 2.79
CA PRO A 273 21.15 8.34 3.77
C PRO A 273 21.78 7.35 4.76
N ALA A 274 23.02 7.59 5.16
CA ALA A 274 23.69 6.79 6.18
C ALA A 274 22.88 6.75 7.48
N GLY A 275 22.82 5.58 8.11
CA GLY A 275 22.07 5.34 9.35
C GLY A 275 20.58 5.03 9.16
N VAL A 276 20.03 5.12 7.94
CA VAL A 276 18.72 4.59 7.63
C VAL A 276 18.84 3.08 7.41
N ALA A 277 18.03 2.31 8.13
CA ALA A 277 18.02 0.87 7.98
C ALA A 277 16.61 0.32 8.18
N SER A 278 16.31 -0.76 7.48
CA SER A 278 15.06 -1.52 7.64
C SER A 278 14.91 -2.02 9.06
N ARG A 279 13.73 -1.88 9.63
CA ARG A 279 13.38 -2.35 10.99
C ARG A 279 12.46 -3.53 10.97
N THR A 280 11.77 -3.73 9.87
CA THR A 280 10.79 -4.80 9.66
C THR A 280 11.10 -5.56 8.38
N LEU A 281 10.53 -6.75 8.22
CA LEU A 281 10.66 -7.50 6.96
C LEU A 281 9.95 -6.82 5.79
N PRO A 282 8.77 -6.17 5.96
CA PRO A 282 8.21 -5.30 4.93
C PRO A 282 9.17 -4.21 4.45
N ASP A 283 9.84 -3.47 5.35
CA ASP A 283 10.81 -2.43 4.96
C ASP A 283 11.92 -3.01 4.07
N ALA A 284 12.48 -4.16 4.48
CA ALA A 284 13.56 -4.81 3.74
C ALA A 284 13.07 -5.34 2.37
N SER A 285 11.88 -5.92 2.33
CA SER A 285 11.26 -6.39 1.09
C SER A 285 10.95 -5.23 0.14
N LEU A 286 10.44 -4.10 0.64
CA LEU A 286 10.21 -2.91 -0.15
C LEU A 286 11.52 -2.32 -0.71
N ASP A 287 12.62 -2.34 0.06
CA ASP A 287 13.92 -1.88 -0.45
C ASP A 287 14.42 -2.74 -1.62
N MET A 288 14.24 -4.06 -1.54
CA MET A 288 14.53 -4.99 -2.65
C MET A 288 13.66 -4.69 -3.87
N LEU A 289 12.35 -4.42 -3.67
CA LEU A 289 11.42 -4.07 -4.74
C LEU A 289 11.78 -2.74 -5.40
N VAL A 290 12.22 -1.74 -4.64
CA VAL A 290 12.78 -0.50 -5.19
C VAL A 290 14.01 -0.80 -6.04
N GLY A 291 14.93 -1.63 -5.56
CA GLY A 291 16.12 -2.04 -6.32
C GLY A 291 15.78 -2.75 -7.64
N ALA A 292 14.75 -3.59 -7.63
CA ALA A 292 14.22 -4.24 -8.83
C ALA A 292 13.59 -3.22 -9.79
N ALA A 293 12.79 -2.28 -9.27
CA ALA A 293 12.14 -1.24 -10.04
C ALA A 293 13.14 -0.32 -10.74
N GLN A 294 14.24 0.03 -10.08
CA GLN A 294 15.34 0.82 -10.67
C GLN A 294 16.05 0.10 -11.83
N LYS A 295 15.98 -1.23 -11.87
CA LYS A 295 16.48 -2.08 -12.96
C LYS A 295 15.43 -2.37 -14.04
N GLY A 296 14.27 -1.76 -13.96
CA GLY A 296 13.18 -1.90 -14.93
C GLY A 296 12.14 -2.99 -14.59
N SER A 297 12.28 -3.71 -13.48
CA SER A 297 11.32 -4.71 -13.01
C SER A 297 10.49 -4.17 -11.85
N ASN A 298 9.35 -3.53 -12.16
CA ASN A 298 8.47 -2.99 -11.13
C ASN A 298 7.19 -3.81 -11.00
N LEU A 299 7.12 -4.65 -9.96
CA LEU A 299 6.01 -5.56 -9.72
C LEU A 299 4.72 -4.89 -9.23
N PHE A 300 4.72 -3.59 -8.95
CA PHE A 300 3.50 -2.86 -8.61
C PHE A 300 2.65 -2.51 -9.84
N TRP A 301 3.25 -2.45 -11.04
CA TRP A 301 2.50 -2.09 -12.27
C TRP A 301 2.82 -2.94 -13.51
N VAL A 302 3.72 -3.94 -13.39
CA VAL A 302 4.04 -4.88 -14.49
C VAL A 302 3.53 -6.26 -14.19
#